data_06d89c63c5e92ffd7fbe68cc9f356c13
#
_entry.id   06d89c63c5e92ffd7fbe68cc9f356c13
#
_cell.length_a   1.000
_cell.length_b   1.000
_cell.length_c   1.000
_cell.angle_alpha   90.00
_cell.angle_beta   90.00
_cell.angle_gamma   90.00
#
_symmetry.space_group_name_H-M   'P 1'
#
loop_
_entity.id
_entity.type
_entity.pdbx_description
1 polymer ?
#
loop_
_entity_poly.entity_id
_entity_poly.type
_entity_poly.pdbx_seq_one_letter_code
_entity_poly.pdbx_strand_id
1 'polypeptide(L)'
;MKQLPVYEILKEAAGKWPNNPAVYDDLGMISFQQLFTETEELRGHLLKMGIKEGMGIGVMAANGRNFITGIFAAVGCGAAVMPMSSLLKKPEVDDILKDAKLHAILDDRSGIQPLDTIETVIPLQQGSFRFSYTNIHESVAFAPFVKQPAFIRFTSGTTGKSKGVIVSHQSVLERIIAANKGLELGSNDTVIWVLPMAYHFMVSIVLYVKFGTAIAVAKDFLAKNIIDSCNRHKGTLLYASPLQIKLLAGDPGKEQMPSLKKVISTSAAISPEVCKAFKERFHIDVSQAYGIIEIGLPILNYVRSAEHPEAVGYAVPGYTVDILDDNDQPLPTGHIGHLGIKGPGMFDAYLVPPALRDDVLKNGYFLTADLASKTADGLIKIEGRSRSVINVSGLKVFPEEVEAVLETIPQVKQARISSRPHPLMGQIIEAELVLQEGATIDPEDILTYCKKRLSAFKAPQRIKIVDSLPMTGSGKLQRH
;
A
#
# COMPACT_ATOMS: atom_id res chain seq x y z
N MET A 1 7.42 4.97 32.97
CA MET A 1 6.82 5.36 31.69
C MET A 1 6.19 4.15 31.06
N LYS A 2 4.99 4.31 30.48
CA LYS A 2 4.33 3.24 29.72
C LYS A 2 5.19 2.95 28.49
N GLN A 3 5.47 1.69 28.20
CA GLN A 3 6.21 1.34 26.98
C GLN A 3 5.34 1.64 25.76
N LEU A 4 5.90 2.33 24.77
CA LEU A 4 5.29 2.63 23.48
C LEU A 4 6.10 1.90 22.39
N PRO A 5 5.78 0.62 22.11
CA PRO A 5 6.65 -0.26 21.31
C PRO A 5 7.07 0.31 19.95
N VAL A 6 6.18 1.03 19.25
CA VAL A 6 6.54 1.63 17.95
C VAL A 6 7.58 2.75 18.11
N TYR A 7 7.46 3.59 19.13
CA TYR A 7 8.45 4.63 19.41
C TYR A 7 9.82 4.04 19.82
N GLU A 8 9.82 3.02 20.66
CA GLU A 8 11.06 2.35 21.10
C GLU A 8 11.86 1.74 19.92
N ILE A 9 11.20 1.40 18.81
CA ILE A 9 11.85 0.88 17.59
C ILE A 9 12.95 1.84 17.09
N LEU A 10 12.65 3.12 16.96
CA LEU A 10 13.64 4.10 16.47
C LEU A 10 14.76 4.33 17.48
N LYS A 11 14.43 4.36 18.77
CA LYS A 11 15.40 4.47 19.86
C LYS A 11 16.37 3.29 19.89
N GLU A 12 15.83 2.06 19.76
CA GLU A 12 16.64 0.83 19.66
C GLU A 12 17.53 0.84 18.43
N ALA A 13 17.01 1.27 17.28
CA ALA A 13 17.78 1.37 16.04
C ALA A 13 18.93 2.39 16.16
N ALA A 14 18.66 3.54 16.77
CA ALA A 14 19.70 4.56 17.04
C ALA A 14 20.79 4.04 18.00
N GLY A 15 20.41 3.26 19.01
CA GLY A 15 21.38 2.64 19.92
C GLY A 15 22.20 1.52 19.26
N LYS A 16 21.59 0.75 18.36
CA LYS A 16 22.23 -0.42 17.74
C LYS A 16 23.06 -0.05 16.50
N TRP A 17 22.60 0.92 15.71
CA TRP A 17 23.20 1.33 14.45
C TRP A 17 23.35 2.85 14.34
N PRO A 18 23.98 3.54 15.33
CA PRO A 18 23.96 5.01 15.43
C PRO A 18 24.45 5.72 14.18
N ASN A 19 25.47 5.19 13.55
CA ASN A 19 26.15 5.81 12.41
C ASN A 19 25.67 5.27 11.05
N ASN A 20 24.84 4.21 11.03
CA ASN A 20 24.32 3.70 9.78
C ASN A 20 23.32 4.71 9.17
N PRO A 21 23.28 4.79 7.84
CA PRO A 21 22.24 5.57 7.16
C PRO A 21 20.85 5.08 7.52
N ALA A 22 19.97 5.97 7.93
CA ALA A 22 18.56 5.70 8.12
C ALA A 22 17.76 6.10 6.88
N VAL A 23 18.01 7.32 6.36
CA VAL A 23 17.31 7.85 5.19
C VAL A 23 18.29 8.60 4.29
N TYR A 24 18.15 8.38 3.00
CA TYR A 24 18.66 9.21 1.93
C TYR A 24 17.47 9.89 1.25
N ASP A 25 17.44 11.20 1.25
CA ASP A 25 16.42 12.04 0.60
C ASP A 25 17.04 13.29 -0.05
N ASP A 26 16.22 14.22 -0.50
CA ASP A 26 16.69 15.46 -1.16
C ASP A 26 17.55 16.34 -0.23
N LEU A 27 17.47 16.15 1.09
CA LEU A 27 18.30 16.83 2.09
C LEU A 27 19.63 16.11 2.36
N GLY A 28 19.91 15.02 1.66
CA GLY A 28 21.11 14.20 1.83
C GLY A 28 20.88 12.98 2.73
N MET A 29 21.94 12.51 3.39
CA MET A 29 21.89 11.37 4.29
C MET A 29 21.65 11.82 5.72
N ILE A 30 20.81 11.09 6.45
CA ILE A 30 20.67 11.17 7.92
C ILE A 30 20.91 9.79 8.53
N SER A 31 21.70 9.73 9.61
CA SER A 31 21.93 8.48 10.36
C SER A 31 20.78 8.17 11.32
N PHE A 32 20.71 6.93 11.84
CA PHE A 32 19.71 6.58 12.85
C PHE A 32 19.83 7.42 14.11
N GLN A 33 21.05 7.74 14.56
CA GLN A 33 21.25 8.61 15.74
C GLN A 33 20.76 10.03 15.50
N GLN A 34 21.05 10.61 14.34
CA GLN A 34 20.59 11.96 13.98
C GLN A 34 19.07 12.00 13.85
N LEU A 35 18.47 11.00 13.16
CA LEU A 35 17.02 10.88 13.02
C LEU A 35 16.32 10.78 14.38
N PHE A 36 16.88 10.01 15.31
CA PHE A 36 16.36 9.90 16.67
C PHE A 36 16.47 11.21 17.43
N THR A 37 17.61 11.94 17.32
CA THR A 37 17.82 13.23 17.97
C THR A 37 16.79 14.26 17.49
N GLU A 38 16.57 14.39 16.18
CA GLU A 38 15.55 15.29 15.63
C GLU A 38 14.13 14.88 16.06
N THR A 39 13.88 13.57 16.15
CA THR A 39 12.59 13.04 16.65
C THR A 39 12.35 13.44 18.10
N GLU A 40 13.37 13.37 18.97
CA GLU A 40 13.26 13.76 20.38
C GLU A 40 13.08 15.27 20.57
N GLU A 41 13.74 16.08 19.77
CA GLU A 41 13.55 17.53 19.77
C GLU A 41 12.10 17.89 19.42
N LEU A 42 11.59 17.32 18.32
CA LEU A 42 10.21 17.53 17.90
C LEU A 42 9.20 17.00 18.93
N ARG A 43 9.44 15.80 19.50
CA ARG A 43 8.60 15.24 20.58
C ARG A 43 8.56 16.16 21.78
N GLY A 44 9.69 16.75 22.17
CA GLY A 44 9.76 17.74 23.25
C GLY A 44 8.88 18.96 22.99
N HIS A 45 8.83 19.47 21.75
CA HIS A 45 7.93 20.55 21.37
C HIS A 45 6.46 20.11 21.43
N LEU A 46 6.11 18.94 20.89
CA LEU A 46 4.73 18.44 20.91
C LEU A 46 4.20 18.22 22.33
N LEU A 47 5.03 17.70 23.25
CA LEU A 47 4.68 17.55 24.66
C LEU A 47 4.41 18.90 25.34
N LYS A 48 5.25 19.93 25.07
CA LYS A 48 5.03 21.30 25.59
C LYS A 48 3.75 21.93 25.07
N MET A 49 3.32 21.54 23.86
CA MET A 49 2.05 21.94 23.26
C MET A 49 0.87 21.11 23.76
N GLY A 50 1.04 20.23 24.73
CA GLY A 50 -0.04 19.47 25.36
C GLY A 50 -0.46 18.20 24.62
N ILE A 51 0.31 17.76 23.63
CA ILE A 51 0.06 16.48 22.95
C ILE A 51 0.36 15.35 23.93
N LYS A 52 -0.59 14.42 24.04
CA LYS A 52 -0.54 13.33 25.03
C LYS A 52 -1.29 12.07 24.59
N GLU A 53 -1.17 11.02 25.40
CA GLU A 53 -1.91 9.77 25.21
C GLU A 53 -3.43 10.04 25.06
N GLY A 54 -4.06 9.31 24.14
CA GLY A 54 -5.48 9.42 23.85
C GLY A 54 -5.83 10.46 22.77
N MET A 55 -4.89 11.29 22.33
CA MET A 55 -5.09 12.22 21.22
C MET A 55 -4.82 11.55 19.87
N GLY A 56 -5.49 12.05 18.82
CA GLY A 56 -5.20 11.70 17.43
C GLY A 56 -4.49 12.85 16.72
N ILE A 57 -3.43 12.57 15.97
CA ILE A 57 -2.66 13.57 15.23
C ILE A 57 -2.53 13.15 13.77
N GLY A 58 -2.86 14.06 12.85
CA GLY A 58 -2.50 13.93 11.44
C GLY A 58 -1.05 14.38 11.21
N VAL A 59 -0.25 13.57 10.53
CA VAL A 59 1.08 13.98 10.07
C VAL A 59 1.09 13.99 8.55
N MET A 60 1.21 15.18 7.96
CA MET A 60 1.21 15.39 6.51
C MET A 60 2.58 15.87 6.05
N ALA A 61 3.28 15.06 5.27
CA ALA A 61 4.60 15.39 4.77
C ALA A 61 4.89 14.68 3.44
N ALA A 62 5.90 15.18 2.72
CA ALA A 62 6.48 14.46 1.60
C ALA A 62 7.23 13.21 2.08
N ASN A 63 7.50 12.28 1.14
CA ASN A 63 8.38 11.16 1.43
C ASN A 63 9.75 11.67 1.89
N GLY A 64 10.27 11.19 3.00
CA GLY A 64 11.59 11.57 3.51
C GLY A 64 11.69 11.54 5.03
N ARG A 65 12.81 12.05 5.52
CA ARG A 65 13.13 12.07 6.96
C ARG A 65 12.08 12.81 7.79
N ASN A 66 11.57 13.95 7.29
CA ASN A 66 10.58 14.74 8.03
C ASN A 66 9.33 13.93 8.32
N PHE A 67 8.84 13.14 7.35
CA PHE A 67 7.67 12.30 7.56
C PHE A 67 7.92 11.27 8.67
N ILE A 68 9.10 10.64 8.67
CA ILE A 68 9.49 9.65 9.69
C ILE A 68 9.63 10.33 11.05
N THR A 69 10.37 11.46 11.13
CA THR A 69 10.54 12.26 12.34
C THR A 69 9.19 12.67 12.94
N GLY A 70 8.28 13.23 12.12
CA GLY A 70 6.96 13.68 12.57
C GLY A 70 6.11 12.56 13.16
N ILE A 71 6.07 11.41 12.49
CA ILE A 71 5.29 10.26 12.96
C ILE A 71 5.87 9.67 14.24
N PHE A 72 7.19 9.42 14.30
CA PHE A 72 7.79 8.85 15.50
C PHE A 72 7.73 9.82 16.69
N ALA A 73 7.84 11.13 16.48
CA ALA A 73 7.67 12.12 17.53
C ALA A 73 6.25 12.11 18.11
N ALA A 74 5.23 12.12 17.25
CA ALA A 74 3.83 12.08 17.67
C ALA A 74 3.46 10.77 18.37
N VAL A 75 3.89 9.62 17.83
CA VAL A 75 3.74 8.31 18.48
C VAL A 75 4.46 8.28 19.83
N GLY A 76 5.64 8.92 19.94
CA GLY A 76 6.40 9.05 21.18
C GLY A 76 5.73 9.91 22.27
N CYS A 77 4.73 10.73 21.89
CA CYS A 77 3.86 11.42 22.83
C CYS A 77 2.68 10.55 23.33
N GLY A 78 2.53 9.34 22.81
CA GLY A 78 1.40 8.45 23.08
C GLY A 78 0.15 8.76 22.25
N ALA A 79 0.26 9.62 21.23
CA ALA A 79 -0.83 9.92 20.34
C ALA A 79 -1.01 8.81 19.29
N ALA A 80 -2.25 8.59 18.86
CA ALA A 80 -2.54 7.80 17.67
C ALA A 80 -2.31 8.66 16.42
N VAL A 81 -1.52 8.16 15.48
CA VAL A 81 -1.08 8.96 14.33
C VAL A 81 -1.80 8.53 13.06
N MET A 82 -2.27 9.50 12.31
CA MET A 82 -2.76 9.31 10.95
C MET A 82 -1.72 9.82 9.94
N PRO A 83 -0.99 8.93 9.25
CA PRO A 83 -0.12 9.31 8.15
C PRO A 83 -0.95 9.87 6.99
N MET A 84 -0.64 11.10 6.55
CA MET A 84 -1.35 11.81 5.48
C MET A 84 -0.41 12.15 4.34
N SER A 85 -0.85 11.93 3.11
CA SER A 85 -0.06 12.27 1.93
C SER A 85 -0.08 13.78 1.70
N SER A 86 1.08 14.37 1.39
CA SER A 86 1.19 15.77 0.96
C SER A 86 0.51 16.06 -0.39
N LEU A 87 0.13 15.02 -1.12
CA LEU A 87 -0.58 15.15 -2.40
C LEU A 87 -2.09 15.33 -2.26
N LEU A 88 -2.63 15.18 -1.05
CA LEU A 88 -4.06 15.36 -0.78
C LEU A 88 -4.49 16.80 -1.10
N LYS A 89 -5.71 16.93 -1.60
CA LYS A 89 -6.36 18.22 -1.85
C LYS A 89 -7.21 18.63 -0.65
N LYS A 90 -7.54 19.92 -0.55
CA LYS A 90 -8.30 20.47 0.59
C LYS A 90 -9.61 19.71 0.86
N PRO A 91 -10.47 19.37 -0.12
CA PRO A 91 -11.68 18.60 0.14
C PRO A 91 -11.42 17.22 0.74
N GLU A 92 -10.36 16.52 0.29
CA GLU A 92 -9.98 15.20 0.82
C GLU A 92 -9.50 15.30 2.27
N VAL A 93 -8.75 16.36 2.60
CA VAL A 93 -8.31 16.64 3.97
C VAL A 93 -9.51 16.95 4.86
N ASP A 94 -10.46 17.76 4.39
CA ASP A 94 -11.66 18.13 5.14
C ASP A 94 -12.54 16.90 5.44
N ASP A 95 -12.70 15.99 4.48
CA ASP A 95 -13.41 14.72 4.68
C ASP A 95 -12.71 13.84 5.74
N ILE A 96 -11.38 13.74 5.66
CA ILE A 96 -10.59 13.01 6.65
C ILE A 96 -10.77 13.61 8.05
N LEU A 97 -10.69 14.93 8.19
CA LEU A 97 -10.82 15.60 9.47
C LEU A 97 -12.19 15.40 10.09
N LYS A 98 -13.23 15.38 9.27
CA LYS A 98 -14.61 15.13 9.70
C LYS A 98 -14.77 13.71 10.29
N ASP A 99 -14.14 12.72 9.67
CA ASP A 99 -14.31 11.30 10.03
C ASP A 99 -13.32 10.83 11.10
N ALA A 100 -12.08 11.34 11.07
CA ALA A 100 -10.98 10.85 11.92
C ALA A 100 -10.94 11.46 13.32
N LYS A 101 -11.65 12.58 13.55
CA LYS A 101 -11.65 13.32 14.83
C LYS A 101 -10.24 13.55 15.39
N LEU A 102 -9.34 14.05 14.54
CA LEU A 102 -7.97 14.38 14.92
C LEU A 102 -7.94 15.66 15.76
N HIS A 103 -7.11 15.71 16.80
CA HIS A 103 -6.94 16.87 17.68
C HIS A 103 -6.01 17.93 17.10
N ALA A 104 -5.02 17.51 16.32
CA ALA A 104 -4.03 18.38 15.72
C ALA A 104 -3.51 17.82 14.40
N ILE A 105 -2.94 18.71 13.59
CA ILE A 105 -2.18 18.36 12.39
C ILE A 105 -0.78 18.94 12.50
N LEU A 106 0.19 18.12 12.12
CA LEU A 106 1.59 18.46 11.92
C LEU A 106 1.91 18.32 10.43
N ASP A 107 2.31 19.39 9.75
CA ASP A 107 2.62 19.35 8.32
C ASP A 107 3.97 20.01 7.99
N ASP A 108 4.75 19.44 7.06
CA ASP A 108 6.09 19.88 6.65
C ASP A 108 6.09 20.91 5.52
N ARG A 109 4.94 21.48 5.18
CA ARG A 109 4.71 22.45 4.09
C ARG A 109 4.94 21.91 2.68
N SER A 110 5.17 20.64 2.51
CA SER A 110 5.35 20.03 1.17
C SER A 110 4.04 19.90 0.37
N GLY A 111 2.90 20.02 1.04
CA GLY A 111 1.57 19.98 0.45
C GLY A 111 0.76 21.26 0.68
N ILE A 112 -0.54 21.14 0.58
CA ILE A 112 -1.48 22.22 0.93
C ILE A 112 -1.37 22.56 2.43
N GLN A 113 -1.83 23.74 2.81
CA GLN A 113 -2.07 24.03 4.22
C GLN A 113 -3.36 23.32 4.65
N PRO A 114 -3.30 22.34 5.59
CA PRO A 114 -4.47 21.52 5.92
C PRO A 114 -5.54 22.26 6.72
N LEU A 115 -5.13 23.22 7.58
CA LEU A 115 -6.02 24.06 8.41
C LEU A 115 -5.75 25.53 8.16
N ASP A 116 -6.77 26.37 8.29
CA ASP A 116 -6.66 27.82 8.07
C ASP A 116 -5.83 28.53 9.14
N THR A 117 -5.82 27.99 10.37
CA THR A 117 -5.07 28.52 11.51
C THR A 117 -3.80 27.73 11.73
N ILE A 118 -2.68 28.42 11.96
CA ILE A 118 -1.40 27.83 12.36
C ILE A 118 -1.13 28.30 13.79
N GLU A 119 -1.02 27.35 14.73
CA GLU A 119 -0.70 27.66 16.12
C GLU A 119 0.77 28.08 16.26
N THR A 120 1.67 27.31 15.65
CA THR A 120 3.09 27.59 15.67
C THR A 120 3.83 26.92 14.54
N VAL A 121 5.06 27.40 14.30
CA VAL A 121 6.03 26.78 13.41
C VAL A 121 7.15 26.22 14.27
N ILE A 122 7.36 24.91 14.17
CA ILE A 122 8.42 24.20 14.90
C ILE A 122 9.60 24.04 13.96
N PRO A 123 10.76 24.66 14.26
CA PRO A 123 11.95 24.48 13.45
C PRO A 123 12.51 23.06 13.61
N LEU A 124 13.12 22.54 12.57
CA LEU A 124 13.97 21.35 12.55
C LEU A 124 15.38 21.76 12.15
N GLN A 125 16.33 20.83 12.20
CA GLN A 125 17.69 21.09 11.69
C GLN A 125 17.65 21.44 10.20
N GLN A 126 16.76 20.79 9.44
CA GLN A 126 16.52 21.10 8.03
C GLN A 126 15.00 21.18 7.77
N GLY A 127 14.50 22.39 7.63
CA GLY A 127 13.08 22.65 7.41
C GLY A 127 12.31 23.03 8.67
N SER A 128 11.00 22.82 8.64
CA SER A 128 10.12 23.09 9.79
C SER A 128 8.77 22.42 9.60
N PHE A 129 8.09 22.18 10.72
CA PHE A 129 6.68 21.82 10.71
C PHE A 129 5.77 22.99 11.05
N ARG A 130 4.61 23.09 10.40
CA ARG A 130 3.48 23.84 10.92
C ARG A 130 2.69 22.92 11.83
N PHE A 131 2.34 23.41 12.99
CA PHE A 131 1.45 22.74 13.93
C PHE A 131 0.16 23.52 14.05
N SER A 132 -0.97 22.82 13.96
CA SER A 132 -2.30 23.42 14.04
C SER A 132 -3.22 22.52 14.86
N TYR A 133 -3.94 23.10 15.82
CA TYR A 133 -5.04 22.39 16.48
C TYR A 133 -6.29 22.37 15.58
N THR A 134 -7.06 21.31 15.73
CA THR A 134 -8.42 21.24 15.22
C THR A 134 -9.40 21.74 16.29
N ASN A 135 -10.68 21.89 15.95
CA ASN A 135 -11.73 22.25 16.92
C ASN A 135 -12.23 21.04 17.74
N ILE A 136 -11.48 19.94 17.79
CA ILE A 136 -11.86 18.72 18.52
C ILE A 136 -11.20 18.74 19.88
N HIS A 137 -12.05 18.77 20.93
CA HIS A 137 -11.65 18.79 22.34
C HIS A 137 -12.03 17.51 23.09
N GLU A 138 -12.81 16.62 22.46
CA GLU A 138 -13.27 15.38 23.06
C GLU A 138 -12.17 14.31 23.08
N SER A 139 -12.28 13.36 24.01
CA SER A 139 -11.42 12.18 24.01
C SER A 139 -11.57 11.40 22.71
N VAL A 140 -10.48 10.83 22.23
CA VAL A 140 -10.43 10.13 20.95
C VAL A 140 -11.44 8.99 20.93
N ALA A 141 -12.25 8.93 19.87
CA ALA A 141 -13.37 7.99 19.73
C ALA A 141 -12.96 6.50 19.76
N PHE A 142 -11.68 6.17 19.60
CA PHE A 142 -11.15 4.82 19.60
C PHE A 142 -10.43 4.43 20.91
N ALA A 143 -10.09 5.39 21.78
CA ALA A 143 -9.42 5.13 23.04
C ALA A 143 -10.22 4.22 24.00
N PRO A 144 -11.56 4.21 24.02
CA PRO A 144 -12.31 3.34 24.88
C PRO A 144 -12.19 1.85 24.54
N PHE A 145 -11.93 1.48 23.30
CA PHE A 145 -11.99 0.08 22.85
C PHE A 145 -10.69 -0.47 22.25
N VAL A 146 -9.71 0.39 21.93
CA VAL A 146 -8.39 -0.07 21.48
C VAL A 146 -7.32 0.34 22.47
N LYS A 147 -6.65 -0.66 23.05
CA LYS A 147 -5.56 -0.42 23.99
C LYS A 147 -4.31 0.07 23.25
N GLN A 148 -3.84 1.28 23.58
CA GLN A 148 -2.64 1.88 22.98
C GLN A 148 -2.69 1.92 21.44
N PRO A 149 -3.66 2.65 20.83
CA PRO A 149 -3.68 2.82 19.39
C PRO A 149 -2.43 3.58 18.94
N ALA A 150 -1.75 3.07 17.91
CA ALA A 150 -0.58 3.72 17.33
C ALA A 150 -0.92 4.45 16.03
N PHE A 151 -1.74 3.82 15.18
CA PHE A 151 -2.07 4.36 13.87
C PHE A 151 -3.56 4.28 13.55
N ILE A 152 -4.00 5.27 12.79
CA ILE A 152 -5.30 5.32 12.14
C ILE A 152 -5.06 5.42 10.63
N ARG A 153 -5.80 4.65 9.85
CA ARG A 153 -5.70 4.68 8.40
C ARG A 153 -7.07 4.54 7.74
N PHE A 154 -7.48 5.55 6.99
CA PHE A 154 -8.68 5.43 6.17
C PHE A 154 -8.39 4.67 4.88
N THR A 155 -9.23 3.70 4.58
CA THR A 155 -9.21 2.97 3.31
C THR A 155 -10.27 3.55 2.39
N SER A 156 -10.00 3.65 1.10
CA SER A 156 -11.04 3.87 0.10
C SER A 156 -11.91 2.61 0.08
N GLY A 157 -12.94 2.58 0.95
CA GLY A 157 -13.80 1.41 1.10
C GLY A 157 -14.47 1.05 -0.20
N THR A 158 -14.46 -0.24 -0.55
CA THR A 158 -15.24 -0.80 -1.66
C THR A 158 -16.77 -0.60 -1.51
N THR A 159 -17.22 -0.07 -0.36
CA THR A 159 -18.62 0.23 -0.03
C THR A 159 -19.01 1.69 -0.26
N GLY A 160 -18.14 2.52 -0.85
CA GLY A 160 -18.37 3.96 -1.02
C GLY A 160 -18.17 4.81 0.23
N LYS A 161 -18.09 4.21 1.43
CA LYS A 161 -17.70 4.89 2.67
C LYS A 161 -16.33 4.40 3.13
N SER A 162 -15.43 5.34 3.38
CA SER A 162 -14.10 5.05 3.88
C SER A 162 -14.19 4.45 5.30
N LYS A 163 -13.45 3.37 5.56
CA LYS A 163 -13.34 2.77 6.90
C LYS A 163 -12.03 3.23 7.55
N GLY A 164 -12.11 3.77 8.75
CA GLY A 164 -10.92 4.06 9.54
C GLY A 164 -10.40 2.80 10.21
N VAL A 165 -9.28 2.27 9.78
CA VAL A 165 -8.61 1.11 10.39
C VAL A 165 -7.73 1.60 11.54
N ILE A 166 -7.91 1.04 12.74
CA ILE A 166 -7.09 1.34 13.92
C ILE A 166 -6.14 0.17 14.17
N VAL A 167 -4.86 0.50 14.36
CA VAL A 167 -3.82 -0.48 14.66
C VAL A 167 -3.06 -0.07 15.91
N SER A 168 -3.01 -0.96 16.90
CA SER A 168 -2.28 -0.74 18.15
C SER A 168 -0.76 -0.86 17.97
N HIS A 169 -0.01 -0.36 18.94
CA HIS A 169 1.45 -0.55 18.99
C HIS A 169 1.84 -2.03 18.91
N GLN A 170 1.11 -2.90 19.60
CA GLN A 170 1.38 -4.34 19.63
C GLN A 170 1.14 -4.96 18.24
N SER A 171 0.00 -4.66 17.62
CA SER A 171 -0.33 -5.17 16.30
C SER A 171 0.68 -4.72 15.22
N VAL A 172 1.19 -3.46 15.32
CA VAL A 172 2.27 -3.00 14.42
C VAL A 172 3.54 -3.82 14.63
N LEU A 173 3.97 -4.03 15.88
CA LEU A 173 5.18 -4.80 16.16
C LEU A 173 5.08 -6.25 15.63
N GLU A 174 3.96 -6.90 15.88
CA GLU A 174 3.71 -8.27 15.43
C GLU A 174 3.76 -8.41 13.91
N ARG A 175 3.06 -7.51 13.18
CA ARG A 175 3.00 -7.57 11.70
C ARG A 175 4.35 -7.31 11.03
N ILE A 176 5.17 -6.39 11.56
CA ILE A 176 6.48 -6.09 10.95
C ILE A 176 7.48 -7.22 11.22
N ILE A 177 7.42 -7.84 12.40
CA ILE A 177 8.26 -9.00 12.71
C ILE A 177 7.87 -10.19 11.81
N ALA A 178 6.56 -10.43 11.64
CA ALA A 178 6.09 -11.48 10.75
C ALA A 178 6.47 -11.20 9.29
N ALA A 179 6.23 -9.99 8.79
CA ALA A 179 6.60 -9.61 7.42
C ALA A 179 8.09 -9.81 7.13
N ASN A 180 8.96 -9.49 8.10
CA ASN A 180 10.40 -9.63 7.90
C ASN A 180 10.88 -11.08 7.86
N LYS A 181 10.10 -12.06 8.33
CA LYS A 181 10.42 -13.48 8.11
C LYS A 181 10.40 -13.87 6.62
N GLY A 182 9.61 -13.15 5.81
CA GLY A 182 9.59 -13.33 4.36
C GLY A 182 10.51 -12.36 3.61
N LEU A 183 10.68 -11.14 4.11
CA LEU A 183 11.51 -10.12 3.47
C LEU A 183 13.00 -10.29 3.77
N GLU A 184 13.35 -10.78 4.96
CA GLU A 184 14.74 -11.04 5.41
C GLU A 184 15.65 -9.81 5.27
N LEU A 185 15.16 -8.64 5.68
CA LEU A 185 15.91 -7.39 5.62
C LEU A 185 16.70 -7.15 6.92
N GLY A 186 17.83 -6.47 6.77
CA GLY A 186 18.71 -6.12 7.87
C GLY A 186 19.49 -4.83 7.64
N SER A 187 20.44 -4.55 8.53
CA SER A 187 21.21 -3.30 8.54
C SER A 187 22.19 -3.13 7.38
N ASN A 188 22.37 -4.15 6.57
CA ASN A 188 23.18 -4.10 5.34
C ASN A 188 22.33 -3.88 4.08
N ASP A 189 21.01 -3.73 4.24
CA ASP A 189 20.11 -3.51 3.13
C ASP A 189 19.76 -2.03 2.98
N THR A 190 19.52 -1.65 1.73
CA THR A 190 18.99 -0.33 1.36
C THR A 190 17.77 -0.54 0.47
N VAL A 191 16.64 -0.04 0.91
CA VAL A 191 15.39 -0.08 0.14
C VAL A 191 15.29 1.17 -0.72
N ILE A 192 15.12 1.00 -2.03
CA ILE A 192 14.77 2.09 -2.93
C ILE A 192 13.28 2.31 -2.84
N TRP A 193 12.90 3.47 -2.30
CA TRP A 193 11.53 3.80 -1.97
C TRP A 193 10.93 4.78 -2.98
N VAL A 194 9.83 4.38 -3.63
CA VAL A 194 9.16 5.14 -4.70
C VAL A 194 7.66 5.33 -4.46
N LEU A 195 7.11 4.66 -3.45
CA LEU A 195 5.69 4.70 -3.12
C LEU A 195 5.38 5.82 -2.11
N PRO A 196 4.14 6.33 -2.02
CA PRO A 196 3.80 7.28 -0.98
C PRO A 196 3.93 6.64 0.42
N MET A 197 4.81 7.18 1.28
CA MET A 197 5.04 6.65 2.63
C MET A 197 3.75 6.61 3.46
N ALA A 198 2.87 7.58 3.28
CA ALA A 198 1.60 7.68 4.01
C ALA A 198 0.76 6.39 3.92
N TYR A 199 0.85 5.65 2.83
CA TYR A 199 0.06 4.43 2.61
C TYR A 199 0.74 3.15 3.10
N HIS A 200 2.04 3.20 3.36
CA HIS A 200 2.86 2.03 3.68
C HIS A 200 3.57 2.13 5.03
N PHE A 201 3.36 3.24 5.78
CA PHE A 201 4.19 3.59 6.93
C PHE A 201 4.22 2.48 7.99
N MET A 202 3.05 2.03 8.45
CA MET A 202 2.93 1.10 9.58
C MET A 202 3.28 -0.37 9.24
N VAL A 203 3.59 -0.66 7.98
CA VAL A 203 4.07 -1.99 7.56
C VAL A 203 5.51 -1.90 7.10
N SER A 204 5.80 -1.02 6.13
CA SER A 204 7.10 -0.98 5.48
C SER A 204 8.09 -0.09 6.21
N ILE A 205 7.75 1.20 6.45
CA ILE A 205 8.73 2.16 7.01
C ILE A 205 9.11 1.78 8.45
N VAL A 206 8.14 1.41 9.30
CA VAL A 206 8.42 0.97 10.67
C VAL A 206 9.26 -0.31 10.67
N LEU A 207 9.02 -1.24 9.72
CA LEU A 207 9.83 -2.44 9.55
C LEU A 207 11.28 -2.10 9.22
N TYR A 208 11.51 -1.23 8.24
CA TYR A 208 12.86 -0.86 7.84
C TYR A 208 13.64 -0.24 8.99
N VAL A 209 13.02 0.66 9.75
CA VAL A 209 13.62 1.23 10.96
C VAL A 209 13.94 0.15 11.99
N LYS A 210 13.01 -0.80 12.25
CA LYS A 210 13.21 -1.89 13.23
C LYS A 210 14.42 -2.75 12.95
N PHE A 211 14.68 -3.01 11.66
CA PHE A 211 15.76 -3.90 11.25
C PHE A 211 17.04 -3.17 10.80
N GLY A 212 17.09 -1.84 10.98
CA GLY A 212 18.26 -1.03 10.65
C GLY A 212 18.48 -0.86 9.15
N THR A 213 17.46 -1.15 8.33
CA THR A 213 17.51 -1.05 6.87
C THR A 213 17.44 0.41 6.43
N ALA A 214 18.36 0.86 5.59
CA ALA A 214 18.35 2.21 5.04
C ALA A 214 17.21 2.41 4.03
N ILE A 215 16.65 3.61 4.00
CA ILE A 215 15.59 4.00 3.06
C ILE A 215 16.17 5.05 2.11
N ALA A 216 16.33 4.75 0.83
CA ALA A 216 16.71 5.71 -0.19
C ALA A 216 15.46 6.14 -0.97
N VAL A 217 15.01 7.36 -0.72
CA VAL A 217 13.84 7.94 -1.39
C VAL A 217 14.24 8.36 -2.80
N ALA A 218 13.64 7.76 -3.82
CA ALA A 218 13.83 8.23 -5.19
C ALA A 218 13.12 9.58 -5.38
N LYS A 219 13.72 10.46 -6.17
CA LYS A 219 13.22 11.81 -6.42
C LYS A 219 11.79 11.81 -6.97
N ASP A 220 11.49 10.87 -7.85
CA ASP A 220 10.18 10.63 -8.43
C ASP A 220 10.08 9.18 -8.93
N PHE A 221 9.01 8.86 -9.65
CA PHE A 221 8.74 7.51 -10.18
C PHE A 221 9.32 7.26 -11.58
N LEU A 222 10.10 8.18 -12.17
CA LEU A 222 10.71 7.98 -13.48
C LEU A 222 11.84 6.96 -13.39
N ALA A 223 11.95 6.08 -14.39
CA ALA A 223 12.92 4.99 -14.42
C ALA A 223 14.36 5.46 -14.14
N LYS A 224 14.79 6.54 -14.81
CA LYS A 224 16.13 7.11 -14.62
C LYS A 224 16.41 7.46 -13.14
N ASN A 225 15.49 8.14 -12.47
CA ASN A 225 15.68 8.57 -11.09
C ASN A 225 15.69 7.38 -10.10
N ILE A 226 14.94 6.32 -10.40
CA ILE A 226 14.98 5.06 -9.63
C ILE A 226 16.32 4.36 -9.82
N ILE A 227 16.80 4.22 -11.05
CA ILE A 227 18.10 3.61 -11.38
C ILE A 227 19.25 4.40 -10.73
N ASP A 228 19.24 5.73 -10.86
CA ASP A 228 20.22 6.62 -10.25
C ASP A 228 20.24 6.51 -8.73
N SER A 229 19.08 6.47 -8.08
CA SER A 229 18.96 6.26 -6.64
C SER A 229 19.51 4.89 -6.22
N CYS A 230 19.15 3.83 -6.95
CA CYS A 230 19.63 2.47 -6.70
C CYS A 230 21.17 2.40 -6.78
N ASN A 231 21.76 2.93 -7.84
CA ASN A 231 23.20 2.88 -8.05
C ASN A 231 23.97 3.75 -7.05
N ARG A 232 23.48 4.97 -6.77
CA ARG A 232 24.10 5.91 -5.82
C ARG A 232 24.12 5.38 -4.39
N HIS A 233 23.03 4.76 -3.96
CA HIS A 233 22.86 4.31 -2.57
C HIS A 233 23.01 2.80 -2.40
N LYS A 234 23.48 2.09 -3.45
CA LYS A 234 23.68 0.63 -3.46
C LYS A 234 22.41 -0.11 -3.00
N GLY A 235 21.26 0.25 -3.61
CA GLY A 235 19.95 -0.33 -3.28
C GLY A 235 19.96 -1.85 -3.43
N THR A 236 19.46 -2.56 -2.41
CA THR A 236 19.38 -4.03 -2.41
C THR A 236 17.97 -4.54 -2.64
N LEU A 237 16.96 -3.72 -2.33
CA LEU A 237 15.55 -3.98 -2.54
C LEU A 237 14.88 -2.81 -3.26
N LEU A 238 14.13 -3.07 -4.31
CA LEU A 238 13.16 -2.15 -4.90
C LEU A 238 11.75 -2.59 -4.48
N TYR A 239 11.01 -1.71 -3.81
CA TYR A 239 9.62 -1.91 -3.43
C TYR A 239 8.74 -0.93 -4.21
N ALA A 240 8.00 -1.41 -5.22
CA ALA A 240 7.37 -0.57 -6.23
C ALA A 240 5.98 -1.06 -6.63
N SER A 241 5.20 -0.22 -7.31
CA SER A 241 3.96 -0.64 -7.96
C SER A 241 4.22 -1.19 -9.37
N PRO A 242 3.25 -1.89 -9.99
CA PRO A 242 3.36 -2.36 -11.36
C PRO A 242 3.73 -1.25 -12.36
N LEU A 243 3.26 -0.02 -12.13
CA LEU A 243 3.55 1.12 -13.01
C LEU A 243 5.06 1.44 -13.02
N GLN A 244 5.70 1.58 -11.84
CA GLN A 244 7.13 1.87 -11.80
C GLN A 244 7.96 0.73 -12.40
N ILE A 245 7.56 -0.53 -12.16
CA ILE A 245 8.22 -1.69 -12.75
C ILE A 245 8.07 -1.69 -14.28
N LYS A 246 6.90 -1.36 -14.81
CA LYS A 246 6.66 -1.20 -16.26
C LYS A 246 7.52 -0.10 -16.87
N LEU A 247 7.63 1.05 -16.19
CA LEU A 247 8.50 2.15 -16.63
C LEU A 247 9.98 1.75 -16.65
N LEU A 248 10.44 1.03 -15.65
CA LEU A 248 11.80 0.49 -15.59
C LEU A 248 12.05 -0.54 -16.70
N ALA A 249 11.13 -1.47 -16.92
CA ALA A 249 11.22 -2.48 -17.97
C ALA A 249 11.28 -1.86 -19.37
N GLY A 250 10.58 -0.74 -19.59
CA GLY A 250 10.56 0.00 -20.87
C GLY A 250 11.65 1.06 -21.00
N ASP A 251 12.55 1.21 -20.03
CA ASP A 251 13.62 2.20 -20.09
C ASP A 251 14.63 1.89 -21.21
N PRO A 252 14.88 2.83 -22.15
CA PRO A 252 15.78 2.60 -23.29
C PRO A 252 17.28 2.67 -22.91
N GLY A 253 17.60 3.11 -21.69
CA GLY A 253 18.97 3.20 -21.19
C GLY A 253 19.66 1.84 -21.12
N LYS A 254 20.97 1.84 -20.82
CA LYS A 254 21.77 0.61 -20.67
C LYS A 254 22.24 0.39 -19.22
N GLU A 255 21.97 1.35 -18.35
CA GLU A 255 22.39 1.30 -16.96
C GLU A 255 21.75 0.10 -16.25
N GLN A 256 22.57 -0.62 -15.51
CA GLN A 256 22.15 -1.75 -14.67
C GLN A 256 22.03 -1.32 -13.21
N MET A 257 21.43 -2.17 -12.39
CA MET A 257 21.33 -2.00 -10.94
C MET A 257 22.05 -3.16 -10.22
N PRO A 258 23.39 -3.23 -10.24
CA PRO A 258 24.15 -4.42 -9.84
C PRO A 258 24.06 -4.75 -8.36
N SER A 259 23.69 -3.80 -7.50
CA SER A 259 23.48 -4.04 -6.07
C SER A 259 22.09 -4.60 -5.75
N LEU A 260 21.13 -4.47 -6.68
CA LEU A 260 19.75 -4.87 -6.47
C LEU A 260 19.63 -6.39 -6.41
N LYS A 261 19.05 -6.91 -5.34
CA LYS A 261 18.89 -8.35 -5.09
C LYS A 261 17.43 -8.80 -5.16
N LYS A 262 16.51 -7.91 -4.80
CA LYS A 262 15.09 -8.21 -4.67
C LYS A 262 14.26 -7.08 -5.30
N VAL A 263 13.22 -7.46 -6.05
CA VAL A 263 12.22 -6.53 -6.60
C VAL A 263 10.85 -7.02 -6.20
N ILE A 264 10.09 -6.17 -5.53
CA ILE A 264 8.75 -6.50 -5.06
C ILE A 264 7.73 -5.57 -5.69
N SER A 265 6.79 -6.17 -6.42
CA SER A 265 5.58 -5.52 -6.90
C SER A 265 4.49 -5.61 -5.84
N THR A 266 3.84 -4.50 -5.55
CA THR A 266 2.74 -4.42 -4.56
C THR A 266 1.62 -3.49 -5.03
N SER A 267 0.56 -3.42 -4.24
CA SER A 267 -0.62 -2.55 -4.40
C SER A 267 -1.59 -2.94 -5.51
N ALA A 268 -1.17 -3.62 -6.56
CA ALA A 268 -2.01 -4.15 -7.63
C ALA A 268 -1.34 -5.37 -8.27
N ALA A 269 -2.10 -6.15 -9.03
CA ALA A 269 -1.55 -7.24 -9.85
C ALA A 269 -0.60 -6.67 -10.92
N ILE A 270 0.46 -7.41 -11.23
CA ILE A 270 1.39 -7.10 -12.31
C ILE A 270 1.27 -8.16 -13.40
N SER A 271 1.34 -7.75 -14.67
CA SER A 271 1.25 -8.73 -15.76
C SER A 271 2.55 -9.52 -15.93
N PRO A 272 2.46 -10.81 -16.31
CA PRO A 272 3.63 -11.64 -16.58
C PRO A 272 4.56 -11.07 -17.64
N GLU A 273 4.01 -10.35 -18.64
CA GLU A 273 4.78 -9.71 -19.70
C GLU A 273 5.69 -8.60 -19.15
N VAL A 274 5.18 -7.80 -18.20
CA VAL A 274 6.00 -6.76 -17.53
C VAL A 274 7.08 -7.40 -16.67
N CYS A 275 6.78 -8.48 -15.96
CA CYS A 275 7.78 -9.23 -15.19
C CYS A 275 8.90 -9.79 -16.11
N LYS A 276 8.51 -10.37 -17.25
CA LYS A 276 9.44 -10.88 -18.25
C LYS A 276 10.33 -9.76 -18.83
N ALA A 277 9.73 -8.65 -19.27
CA ALA A 277 10.46 -7.51 -19.81
C ALA A 277 11.43 -6.91 -18.78
N PHE A 278 11.02 -6.83 -17.51
CA PHE A 278 11.89 -6.38 -16.42
C PHE A 278 13.08 -7.32 -16.22
N LYS A 279 12.83 -8.63 -16.21
CA LYS A 279 13.89 -9.66 -16.12
C LYS A 279 14.87 -9.60 -17.30
N GLU A 280 14.37 -9.43 -18.52
CA GLU A 280 15.21 -9.25 -19.72
C GLU A 280 16.11 -8.01 -19.62
N ARG A 281 15.59 -6.92 -19.03
CA ARG A 281 16.28 -5.64 -18.89
C ARG A 281 17.31 -5.62 -17.74
N PHE A 282 16.99 -6.20 -16.58
CA PHE A 282 17.79 -6.07 -15.36
C PHE A 282 18.29 -7.40 -14.78
N HIS A 283 17.94 -8.54 -15.38
CA HIS A 283 18.35 -9.89 -14.98
C HIS A 283 17.89 -10.30 -13.56
N ILE A 284 16.80 -9.71 -13.08
CA ILE A 284 16.21 -9.99 -11.77
C ILE A 284 14.73 -10.31 -11.95
N ASP A 285 14.24 -11.32 -11.24
CA ASP A 285 12.81 -11.66 -11.21
C ASP A 285 12.03 -10.67 -10.37
N VAL A 286 10.79 -10.37 -10.80
CA VAL A 286 9.86 -9.56 -10.04
C VAL A 286 9.00 -10.47 -9.17
N SER A 287 9.06 -10.28 -7.87
CA SER A 287 8.21 -10.95 -6.88
C SER A 287 6.95 -10.14 -6.64
N GLN A 288 5.80 -10.81 -6.43
CA GLN A 288 4.60 -10.13 -5.98
C GLN A 288 4.45 -10.22 -4.46
N ALA A 289 3.88 -9.19 -3.86
CA ALA A 289 3.49 -9.17 -2.46
C ALA A 289 2.02 -8.78 -2.33
N TYR A 290 1.25 -9.58 -1.62
CA TYR A 290 -0.12 -9.25 -1.26
C TYR A 290 -0.17 -8.76 0.18
N GLY A 291 -0.76 -7.58 0.35
CA GLY A 291 -0.96 -6.98 1.66
C GLY A 291 -2.13 -6.02 1.68
N ILE A 292 -2.80 -5.98 2.81
CA ILE A 292 -3.88 -5.04 3.10
C ILE A 292 -3.66 -4.42 4.47
N ILE A 293 -4.23 -3.24 4.66
CA ILE A 293 -4.00 -2.47 5.89
C ILE A 293 -4.47 -3.22 7.15
N GLU A 294 -5.52 -4.02 7.03
CA GLU A 294 -6.09 -4.79 8.13
C GLU A 294 -5.16 -5.90 8.63
N ILE A 295 -4.26 -6.40 7.78
CA ILE A 295 -3.43 -7.57 8.12
C ILE A 295 -1.92 -7.25 8.08
N GLY A 296 -1.49 -6.43 7.14
CA GLY A 296 -0.08 -6.19 6.85
C GLY A 296 0.37 -6.90 5.58
N LEU A 297 1.44 -7.69 5.62
CA LEU A 297 2.05 -8.37 4.49
C LEU A 297 2.02 -9.90 4.69
N PRO A 298 0.89 -10.57 4.49
CA PRO A 298 0.73 -11.99 4.78
C PRO A 298 1.21 -12.95 3.70
N ILE A 299 1.36 -12.51 2.44
CA ILE A 299 1.67 -13.38 1.30
C ILE A 299 2.78 -12.75 0.45
N LEU A 300 3.74 -13.57 0.02
CA LEU A 300 4.90 -13.12 -0.75
C LEU A 300 5.40 -14.20 -1.71
N ASN A 301 5.73 -13.82 -2.95
CA ASN A 301 6.22 -14.73 -3.98
C ASN A 301 7.71 -14.60 -4.25
N TYR A 302 8.58 -15.06 -3.33
CA TYR A 302 10.01 -15.13 -3.62
C TYR A 302 10.43 -16.45 -4.29
N VAL A 303 9.79 -17.54 -3.90
CA VAL A 303 10.27 -18.89 -4.25
C VAL A 303 9.96 -19.24 -5.69
N ARG A 304 8.80 -18.83 -6.20
CA ARG A 304 8.31 -19.24 -7.53
C ARG A 304 7.97 -18.07 -8.46
N SER A 305 8.55 -16.88 -8.20
CA SER A 305 8.26 -15.68 -9.01
C SER A 305 8.72 -15.80 -10.47
N ALA A 306 9.79 -16.58 -10.72
CA ALA A 306 10.29 -16.85 -12.07
C ALA A 306 9.34 -17.72 -12.90
N GLU A 307 8.68 -18.69 -12.25
CA GLU A 307 7.81 -19.69 -12.89
C GLU A 307 6.36 -19.24 -12.90
N HIS A 308 5.93 -18.56 -11.84
CA HIS A 308 4.56 -18.10 -11.60
C HIS A 308 4.53 -16.61 -11.28
N PRO A 309 4.88 -15.73 -12.21
CA PRO A 309 4.86 -14.28 -12.00
C PRO A 309 3.45 -13.72 -11.74
N GLU A 310 2.39 -14.44 -12.14
CA GLU A 310 0.99 -14.10 -11.92
C GLU A 310 0.51 -14.37 -10.49
N ALA A 311 1.23 -15.21 -9.73
CA ALA A 311 0.84 -15.58 -8.36
C ALA A 311 1.38 -14.57 -7.34
N VAL A 312 0.63 -14.35 -6.26
CA VAL A 312 1.08 -13.53 -5.13
C VAL A 312 1.98 -14.29 -4.16
N GLY A 313 2.07 -15.63 -4.30
CA GLY A 313 3.05 -16.47 -3.62
C GLY A 313 2.49 -17.30 -2.49
N TYR A 314 3.29 -17.45 -1.44
CA TYR A 314 3.01 -18.31 -0.28
C TYR A 314 2.74 -17.47 0.96
N ALA A 315 2.00 -18.06 1.91
CA ALA A 315 1.82 -17.46 3.22
C ALA A 315 3.17 -17.22 3.91
N VAL A 316 3.39 -16.00 4.38
CA VAL A 316 4.56 -15.66 5.20
C VAL A 316 4.50 -16.41 6.54
N PRO A 317 5.61 -16.93 7.09
CA PRO A 317 5.60 -17.70 8.32
C PRO A 317 4.90 -17.00 9.48
N GLY A 318 3.89 -17.67 10.04
CA GLY A 318 3.01 -17.16 11.10
C GLY A 318 1.62 -16.77 10.61
N TYR A 319 1.39 -16.64 9.32
CA TYR A 319 0.06 -16.47 8.75
C TYR A 319 -0.54 -17.79 8.27
N THR A 320 -1.84 -17.92 8.43
CA THR A 320 -2.65 -18.97 7.80
C THR A 320 -3.49 -18.31 6.72
N VAL A 321 -3.42 -18.87 5.51
CA VAL A 321 -4.16 -18.39 4.35
C VAL A 321 -4.97 -19.55 3.78
N ASP A 322 -6.28 -19.40 3.74
CA ASP A 322 -7.19 -20.41 3.19
C ASP A 322 -8.18 -19.78 2.22
N ILE A 323 -8.67 -20.63 1.32
CA ILE A 323 -9.71 -20.30 0.37
C ILE A 323 -11.01 -20.85 0.92
N LEU A 324 -11.98 -19.97 1.16
CA LEU A 324 -13.22 -20.29 1.87
C LEU A 324 -14.42 -20.24 0.92
N ASP A 325 -15.41 -21.07 1.22
CA ASP A 325 -16.72 -21.03 0.54
C ASP A 325 -17.63 -19.93 1.11
N ASP A 326 -18.87 -19.85 0.62
CA ASP A 326 -19.87 -18.88 1.08
C ASP A 326 -20.37 -19.14 2.53
N ASN A 327 -20.02 -20.30 3.12
CA ASN A 327 -20.29 -20.65 4.51
C ASN A 327 -19.05 -20.53 5.41
N ASP A 328 -18.00 -19.82 4.95
CA ASP A 328 -16.73 -19.64 5.65
C ASP A 328 -15.97 -20.95 5.97
N GLN A 329 -16.18 -22.01 5.14
CA GLN A 329 -15.48 -23.30 5.29
C GLN A 329 -14.36 -23.42 4.23
N PRO A 330 -13.20 -24.01 4.59
CA PRO A 330 -12.11 -24.21 3.65
C PRO A 330 -12.51 -25.05 2.44
N LEU A 331 -12.23 -24.54 1.25
CA LEU A 331 -12.41 -25.25 -0.03
C LEU A 331 -11.23 -26.19 -0.32
N PRO A 332 -11.45 -27.27 -1.09
CA PRO A 332 -10.37 -28.09 -1.63
C PRO A 332 -9.41 -27.25 -2.49
N THR A 333 -8.17 -27.71 -2.62
CA THR A 333 -7.16 -27.08 -3.47
C THR A 333 -7.61 -26.96 -4.93
N GLY A 334 -7.21 -25.87 -5.58
CA GLY A 334 -7.55 -25.56 -6.97
C GLY A 334 -8.93 -24.91 -7.16
N HIS A 335 -9.77 -24.83 -6.12
CA HIS A 335 -11.04 -24.13 -6.20
C HIS A 335 -10.86 -22.63 -5.95
N ILE A 336 -11.72 -21.83 -6.60
CA ILE A 336 -11.78 -20.37 -6.39
C ILE A 336 -12.82 -20.09 -5.31
N GLY A 337 -12.43 -19.28 -4.31
CA GLY A 337 -13.29 -18.87 -3.22
C GLY A 337 -12.79 -17.60 -2.55
N HIS A 338 -13.38 -17.27 -1.40
CA HIS A 338 -13.02 -16.10 -0.61
C HIS A 338 -11.66 -16.27 0.03
N LEU A 339 -10.79 -15.28 -0.13
CA LEU A 339 -9.48 -15.25 0.52
C LEU A 339 -9.64 -14.90 2.00
N GLY A 340 -9.46 -15.90 2.86
CA GLY A 340 -9.45 -15.78 4.32
C GLY A 340 -8.02 -15.79 4.85
N ILE A 341 -7.68 -14.82 5.70
CA ILE A 341 -6.34 -14.72 6.30
C ILE A 341 -6.46 -14.54 7.80
N LYS A 342 -5.64 -15.26 8.56
CA LYS A 342 -5.42 -15.06 9.99
C LYS A 342 -3.95 -15.09 10.33
N GLY A 343 -3.54 -14.34 11.34
CA GLY A 343 -2.14 -14.28 11.76
C GLY A 343 -1.83 -13.11 12.67
N PRO A 344 -0.55 -12.87 12.93
CA PRO A 344 -0.11 -11.84 13.85
C PRO A 344 -0.36 -10.43 13.30
N GLY A 345 -0.60 -9.49 14.22
CA GLY A 345 -0.64 -8.07 13.90
C GLY A 345 -1.81 -7.63 13.03
N MET A 346 -2.94 -8.36 13.04
CA MET A 346 -4.16 -7.88 12.42
C MET A 346 -4.63 -6.58 13.07
N PHE A 347 -5.43 -5.79 12.37
CA PHE A 347 -6.01 -4.55 12.89
C PHE A 347 -6.77 -4.79 14.19
N ASP A 348 -6.95 -3.74 14.99
CA ASP A 348 -7.62 -3.88 16.30
C ASP A 348 -9.11 -3.52 16.22
N ALA A 349 -9.45 -2.52 15.40
CA ALA A 349 -10.84 -2.09 15.22
C ALA A 349 -11.03 -1.27 13.92
N TYR A 350 -12.27 -1.12 13.50
CA TYR A 350 -12.71 -0.06 12.59
C TYR A 350 -13.26 1.13 13.39
N LEU A 351 -12.99 2.35 12.90
CA LEU A 351 -13.48 3.60 13.47
C LEU A 351 -14.88 3.95 12.95
N VAL A 352 -15.12 3.74 11.65
CA VAL A 352 -16.38 4.13 10.98
C VAL A 352 -16.82 3.01 10.01
N PRO A 353 -17.97 2.33 10.26
CA PRO A 353 -18.66 2.29 11.54
C PRO A 353 -17.81 1.60 12.60
N PRO A 354 -17.96 1.92 13.90
CA PRO A 354 -17.20 1.29 14.96
C PRO A 354 -17.44 -0.23 15.01
N ALA A 355 -16.37 -1.02 14.99
CA ALA A 355 -16.42 -2.47 15.14
C ALA A 355 -15.07 -2.99 15.62
N LEU A 356 -15.08 -3.87 16.63
CA LEU A 356 -13.88 -4.56 17.08
C LEU A 356 -13.45 -5.61 16.06
N ARG A 357 -12.17 -5.95 16.04
CA ARG A 357 -11.65 -7.02 15.18
C ARG A 357 -12.46 -8.31 15.30
N ASP A 358 -12.73 -8.74 16.52
CA ASP A 358 -13.39 -10.03 16.79
C ASP A 358 -14.83 -10.06 16.26
N ASP A 359 -15.51 -8.91 16.15
CA ASP A 359 -16.84 -8.78 15.53
C ASP A 359 -16.79 -8.88 14.00
N VAL A 360 -15.61 -8.64 13.41
CA VAL A 360 -15.40 -8.65 11.96
C VAL A 360 -14.91 -10.01 11.46
N LEU A 361 -14.14 -10.72 12.28
CA LEU A 361 -13.57 -12.01 11.89
C LEU A 361 -14.64 -13.10 11.76
N LYS A 362 -14.43 -14.00 10.79
CA LYS A 362 -15.24 -15.22 10.58
C LYS A 362 -14.36 -16.44 10.87
N ASN A 363 -14.71 -17.21 11.89
CA ASN A 363 -13.89 -18.36 12.36
C ASN A 363 -12.41 -18.01 12.57
N GLY A 364 -12.14 -16.77 13.01
CA GLY A 364 -10.78 -16.23 13.20
C GLY A 364 -10.11 -15.71 11.91
N TYR A 365 -10.74 -15.87 10.73
CA TYR A 365 -10.26 -15.32 9.47
C TYR A 365 -10.81 -13.90 9.22
N PHE A 366 -9.95 -13.04 8.72
CA PHE A 366 -10.35 -11.83 8.05
C PHE A 366 -10.62 -12.15 6.57
N LEU A 367 -11.86 -11.91 6.12
CA LEU A 367 -12.25 -12.05 4.70
C LEU A 367 -11.86 -10.76 3.95
N THR A 368 -10.94 -10.89 3.01
CA THR A 368 -10.31 -9.73 2.35
C THR A 368 -11.18 -9.08 1.29
N ALA A 369 -12.33 -9.70 0.95
CA ALA A 369 -13.16 -9.39 -0.20
C ALA A 369 -12.47 -9.65 -1.57
N ASP A 370 -11.29 -10.25 -1.57
CA ASP A 370 -10.65 -10.79 -2.76
C ASP A 370 -11.02 -12.29 -2.92
N LEU A 371 -11.12 -12.74 -4.17
CA LEU A 371 -11.25 -14.14 -4.53
C LEU A 371 -9.88 -14.66 -4.95
N ALA A 372 -9.57 -15.86 -4.53
CA ALA A 372 -8.27 -16.48 -4.79
C ALA A 372 -8.40 -17.99 -4.99
N SER A 373 -7.36 -18.59 -5.55
CA SER A 373 -7.15 -20.03 -5.59
C SER A 373 -5.84 -20.38 -4.88
N LYS A 374 -5.73 -21.62 -4.38
CA LYS A 374 -4.54 -22.15 -3.73
C LYS A 374 -4.23 -23.53 -4.30
N THR A 375 -3.00 -23.73 -4.77
CA THR A 375 -2.53 -25.02 -5.28
C THR A 375 -2.24 -26.01 -4.15
N ALA A 376 -1.98 -27.26 -4.49
CA ALA A 376 -1.67 -28.30 -3.50
C ALA A 376 -0.35 -28.04 -2.75
N ASP A 377 0.62 -27.37 -3.36
CA ASP A 377 1.88 -26.94 -2.75
C ASP A 377 1.76 -25.61 -2.00
N GLY A 378 0.54 -24.99 -1.98
CA GLY A 378 0.25 -23.79 -1.21
C GLY A 378 0.47 -22.46 -1.93
N LEU A 379 0.76 -22.47 -3.23
CA LEU A 379 0.89 -21.24 -4.04
C LEU A 379 -0.48 -20.56 -4.19
N ILE A 380 -0.56 -19.27 -3.93
CA ILE A 380 -1.79 -18.48 -3.93
C ILE A 380 -1.80 -17.55 -5.14
N LYS A 381 -2.92 -17.53 -5.83
CA LYS A 381 -3.21 -16.61 -6.94
C LYS A 381 -4.48 -15.83 -6.62
N ILE A 382 -4.43 -14.50 -6.80
CA ILE A 382 -5.62 -13.65 -6.73
C ILE A 382 -6.35 -13.75 -8.06
N GLU A 383 -7.64 -14.08 -8.01
CA GLU A 383 -8.48 -14.24 -9.20
C GLU A 383 -9.33 -12.98 -9.47
N GLY A 384 -9.59 -12.17 -8.44
CA GLY A 384 -10.32 -10.92 -8.57
C GLY A 384 -10.98 -10.49 -7.26
N ARG A 385 -11.91 -9.52 -7.34
CA ARG A 385 -12.68 -9.08 -6.17
C ARG A 385 -14.08 -9.61 -6.19
N SER A 386 -14.56 -10.09 -5.05
CA SER A 386 -15.90 -10.69 -4.92
C SER A 386 -17.04 -9.74 -5.35
N ARG A 387 -16.87 -8.42 -5.11
CA ARG A 387 -17.84 -7.38 -5.52
C ARG A 387 -17.72 -6.92 -6.96
N SER A 388 -16.59 -7.18 -7.61
CA SER A 388 -16.35 -6.81 -9.00
C SER A 388 -16.70 -7.94 -9.97
N VAL A 389 -17.02 -9.12 -9.47
CA VAL A 389 -17.41 -10.26 -10.31
C VAL A 389 -18.66 -9.93 -11.11
N ILE A 390 -18.56 -10.07 -12.42
CA ILE A 390 -19.66 -9.89 -13.35
C ILE A 390 -20.31 -11.25 -13.59
N ASN A 391 -21.62 -11.35 -13.39
CA ASN A 391 -22.36 -12.58 -13.62
C ASN A 391 -23.03 -12.54 -15.00
N VAL A 392 -22.38 -13.18 -15.98
CA VAL A 392 -22.90 -13.29 -17.34
C VAL A 392 -23.61 -14.65 -17.51
N SER A 393 -24.91 -14.64 -17.53
CA SER A 393 -25.73 -15.90 -17.70
C SER A 393 -25.37 -17.00 -16.69
N GLY A 394 -25.08 -16.64 -15.42
CA GLY A 394 -24.68 -17.60 -14.37
C GLY A 394 -23.18 -17.91 -14.32
N LEU A 395 -22.40 -17.43 -15.27
CA LEU A 395 -20.94 -17.60 -15.31
C LEU A 395 -20.24 -16.41 -14.70
N LYS A 396 -19.28 -16.66 -13.79
CA LYS A 396 -18.49 -15.61 -13.13
C LYS A 396 -17.37 -15.11 -14.05
N VAL A 397 -17.32 -13.80 -14.27
CA VAL A 397 -16.24 -13.12 -15.03
C VAL A 397 -15.55 -12.15 -14.11
N PHE A 398 -14.23 -12.23 -14.08
CA PHE A 398 -13.38 -11.33 -13.31
C PHE A 398 -12.92 -10.17 -14.21
N PRO A 399 -13.28 -8.91 -13.89
CA PRO A 399 -12.85 -7.74 -14.67
C PRO A 399 -11.35 -7.73 -14.95
N GLU A 400 -10.55 -8.04 -13.93
CA GLU A 400 -9.09 -8.01 -13.99
C GLU A 400 -8.51 -8.96 -15.06
N GLU A 401 -9.13 -10.13 -15.24
CA GLU A 401 -8.72 -11.09 -16.26
C GLU A 401 -8.94 -10.54 -17.68
N VAL A 402 -10.06 -9.87 -17.89
CA VAL A 402 -10.40 -9.29 -19.20
C VAL A 402 -9.55 -8.04 -19.47
N GLU A 403 -9.35 -7.21 -18.45
CA GLU A 403 -8.47 -6.02 -18.51
C GLU A 403 -7.05 -6.42 -18.89
N ALA A 404 -6.49 -7.46 -18.25
CA ALA A 404 -5.15 -7.97 -18.55
C ALA A 404 -5.00 -8.36 -20.02
N VAL A 405 -6.01 -9.04 -20.60
CA VAL A 405 -5.99 -9.41 -22.02
C VAL A 405 -6.08 -8.19 -22.93
N LEU A 406 -6.93 -7.22 -22.62
CA LEU A 406 -7.07 -6.00 -23.41
C LEU A 406 -5.77 -5.15 -23.38
N GLU A 407 -5.09 -5.10 -22.25
CA GLU A 407 -3.83 -4.36 -22.09
C GLU A 407 -2.64 -5.01 -22.80
N THR A 408 -2.77 -6.25 -23.30
CA THR A 408 -1.77 -6.86 -24.21
C THR A 408 -1.88 -6.36 -25.65
N ILE A 409 -2.95 -5.63 -26.00
CA ILE A 409 -3.09 -5.01 -27.32
C ILE A 409 -2.15 -3.79 -27.39
N PRO A 410 -1.22 -3.70 -28.37
CA PRO A 410 -0.20 -2.65 -28.42
C PRO A 410 -0.75 -1.23 -28.40
N GLN A 411 -1.93 -1.01 -28.98
CA GLN A 411 -2.60 0.29 -29.05
C GLN A 411 -3.29 0.67 -27.72
N VAL A 412 -3.53 -0.29 -26.80
CA VAL A 412 -4.22 -0.04 -25.55
C VAL A 412 -3.22 0.32 -24.46
N LYS A 413 -3.41 1.49 -23.87
CA LYS A 413 -2.61 1.96 -22.74
C LYS A 413 -3.15 1.44 -21.42
N GLN A 414 -4.50 1.44 -21.27
CA GLN A 414 -5.19 1.04 -20.05
C GLN A 414 -6.62 0.60 -20.38
N ALA A 415 -7.11 -0.40 -19.66
CA ALA A 415 -8.47 -0.91 -19.78
C ALA A 415 -9.21 -0.88 -18.45
N ARG A 416 -10.53 -0.65 -18.50
CA ARG A 416 -11.46 -0.82 -17.38
C ARG A 416 -12.64 -1.63 -17.83
N ILE A 417 -12.93 -2.69 -17.09
CA ILE A 417 -14.11 -3.54 -17.30
C ILE A 417 -15.18 -3.22 -16.26
N SER A 418 -16.38 -3.06 -16.73
CA SER A 418 -17.56 -2.87 -15.89
C SER A 418 -18.72 -3.77 -16.37
N SER A 419 -19.73 -3.91 -15.52
CA SER A 419 -20.96 -4.64 -15.88
C SER A 419 -22.07 -3.67 -16.27
N ARG A 420 -22.94 -4.14 -17.14
CA ARG A 420 -24.20 -3.47 -17.46
C ARG A 420 -25.36 -4.46 -17.38
N PRO A 421 -26.50 -4.08 -16.79
CA PRO A 421 -27.69 -4.93 -16.79
C PRO A 421 -28.14 -5.30 -18.22
N HIS A 422 -28.50 -6.56 -18.42
CA HIS A 422 -29.02 -7.06 -19.70
C HIS A 422 -30.23 -7.97 -19.47
N PRO A 423 -31.35 -7.76 -20.19
CA PRO A 423 -32.62 -8.45 -19.91
C PRO A 423 -32.56 -9.98 -19.96
N LEU A 424 -31.72 -10.53 -20.84
CA LEU A 424 -31.61 -11.99 -21.04
C LEU A 424 -30.40 -12.61 -20.34
N MET A 425 -29.29 -11.86 -20.22
CA MET A 425 -28.02 -12.39 -19.71
C MET A 425 -27.74 -11.99 -18.26
N GLY A 426 -28.64 -11.25 -17.63
CA GLY A 426 -28.44 -10.65 -16.31
C GLY A 426 -27.45 -9.49 -16.36
N GLN A 427 -26.22 -9.75 -16.71
CA GLN A 427 -25.19 -8.72 -16.93
C GLN A 427 -24.44 -8.98 -18.24
N ILE A 428 -23.94 -7.90 -18.86
CA ILE A 428 -22.98 -7.93 -19.98
C ILE A 428 -21.74 -7.16 -19.59
N ILE A 429 -20.65 -7.43 -20.30
CA ILE A 429 -19.35 -6.82 -20.09
C ILE A 429 -19.20 -5.59 -20.98
N GLU A 430 -18.89 -4.45 -20.38
CA GLU A 430 -18.52 -3.22 -21.06
C GLU A 430 -17.04 -2.92 -20.78
N ALA A 431 -16.26 -2.62 -21.83
CA ALA A 431 -14.86 -2.21 -21.75
C ALA A 431 -14.72 -0.71 -22.07
N GLU A 432 -14.02 0.01 -21.21
CA GLU A 432 -13.54 1.37 -21.48
C GLU A 432 -12.03 1.34 -21.63
N LEU A 433 -11.53 1.88 -22.74
CA LEU A 433 -10.12 1.79 -23.14
C LEU A 433 -9.52 3.17 -23.31
N VAL A 434 -8.36 3.39 -22.73
CA VAL A 434 -7.46 4.51 -23.05
C VAL A 434 -6.43 3.97 -24.02
N LEU A 435 -6.30 4.63 -25.17
CA LEU A 435 -5.30 4.25 -26.16
C LEU A 435 -3.94 4.92 -25.90
N GLN A 436 -2.90 4.36 -26.50
CA GLN A 436 -1.59 5.00 -26.57
C GLN A 436 -1.70 6.31 -27.36
N GLU A 437 -0.83 7.26 -27.11
CA GLU A 437 -0.83 8.55 -27.79
C GLU A 437 -0.69 8.38 -29.32
N GLY A 438 -1.61 8.96 -30.06
CA GLY A 438 -1.68 8.85 -31.52
C GLY A 438 -2.14 7.48 -32.07
N ALA A 439 -2.46 6.52 -31.20
CA ALA A 439 -2.94 5.22 -31.65
C ALA A 439 -4.43 5.25 -31.98
N THR A 440 -4.81 4.47 -32.99
CA THR A 440 -6.20 4.17 -33.34
C THR A 440 -6.39 2.68 -33.48
N ILE A 441 -7.56 2.17 -33.15
CA ILE A 441 -7.92 0.76 -33.29
C ILE A 441 -9.42 0.65 -33.49
N ASP A 442 -9.83 -0.25 -34.38
CA ASP A 442 -11.25 -0.55 -34.57
C ASP A 442 -11.77 -1.39 -33.42
N PRO A 443 -12.90 -1.04 -32.80
CA PRO A 443 -13.57 -1.88 -31.78
C PRO A 443 -13.81 -3.33 -32.24
N GLU A 444 -14.08 -3.58 -33.52
CA GLU A 444 -14.25 -4.93 -34.07
C GLU A 444 -12.95 -5.75 -34.01
N ASP A 445 -11.79 -5.12 -34.20
CA ASP A 445 -10.49 -5.78 -34.07
C ASP A 445 -10.22 -6.18 -32.61
N ILE A 446 -10.60 -5.31 -31.66
CA ILE A 446 -10.50 -5.61 -30.23
C ILE A 446 -11.40 -6.80 -29.86
N LEU A 447 -12.65 -6.82 -30.33
CA LEU A 447 -13.57 -7.93 -30.11
C LEU A 447 -13.02 -9.23 -30.67
N THR A 448 -12.48 -9.17 -31.89
CA THR A 448 -11.85 -10.32 -32.54
C THR A 448 -10.64 -10.82 -31.75
N TYR A 449 -9.83 -9.89 -31.24
CA TYR A 449 -8.68 -10.21 -30.40
C TYR A 449 -9.10 -10.93 -29.10
N CYS A 450 -10.11 -10.39 -28.43
CA CYS A 450 -10.66 -10.98 -27.21
C CYS A 450 -11.24 -12.39 -27.44
N LYS A 451 -12.03 -12.57 -28.51
CA LYS A 451 -12.64 -13.88 -28.85
C LYS A 451 -11.61 -14.98 -29.11
N LYS A 452 -10.43 -14.64 -29.56
CA LYS A 452 -9.31 -15.59 -29.75
C LYS A 452 -8.62 -16.02 -28.46
N ARG A 453 -8.75 -15.25 -27.38
CA ARG A 453 -7.99 -15.42 -26.11
C ARG A 453 -8.86 -15.66 -24.90
N LEU A 454 -10.12 -15.28 -24.96
CA LEU A 454 -11.07 -15.41 -23.88
C LEU A 454 -12.25 -16.30 -24.32
N SER A 455 -12.84 -17.00 -23.36
CA SER A 455 -14.12 -17.67 -23.58
C SER A 455 -15.18 -16.65 -24.01
N ALA A 456 -16.13 -17.07 -24.84
CA ALA A 456 -17.12 -16.17 -25.44
C ALA A 456 -17.88 -15.31 -24.41
N PHE A 457 -18.18 -15.87 -23.23
CA PHE A 457 -18.90 -15.19 -22.17
C PHE A 457 -18.04 -14.12 -21.44
N LYS A 458 -16.70 -14.17 -21.59
CA LYS A 458 -15.76 -13.21 -21.03
C LYS A 458 -15.42 -12.05 -22.01
N ALA A 459 -15.74 -12.21 -23.28
CA ALA A 459 -15.48 -11.16 -24.26
C ALA A 459 -16.41 -9.96 -24.03
N PRO A 460 -15.88 -8.71 -24.05
CA PRO A 460 -16.73 -7.53 -23.93
C PRO A 460 -17.80 -7.49 -25.04
N GLN A 461 -19.01 -7.10 -24.69
CA GLN A 461 -20.10 -6.87 -25.66
C GLN A 461 -20.17 -5.40 -26.10
N ARG A 462 -19.53 -4.51 -25.35
CA ARG A 462 -19.41 -3.09 -25.68
C ARG A 462 -18.00 -2.62 -25.42
N ILE A 463 -17.50 -1.77 -26.30
CA ILE A 463 -16.20 -1.11 -26.18
C ILE A 463 -16.41 0.39 -26.33
N LYS A 464 -15.81 1.17 -25.43
CA LYS A 464 -15.74 2.63 -25.50
C LYS A 464 -14.28 3.05 -25.42
N ILE A 465 -13.87 3.94 -26.30
CA ILE A 465 -12.59 4.61 -26.22
C ILE A 465 -12.80 5.91 -25.44
N VAL A 466 -11.98 6.15 -24.43
CA VAL A 466 -12.06 7.30 -23.52
C VAL A 466 -10.69 7.96 -23.37
N ASP A 467 -10.67 9.26 -23.06
CA ASP A 467 -9.41 10.00 -22.87
C ASP A 467 -8.68 9.62 -21.58
N SER A 468 -9.41 9.28 -20.54
CA SER A 468 -8.85 8.86 -19.25
C SER A 468 -9.82 7.96 -18.47
N LEU A 469 -9.28 7.14 -17.58
CA LEU A 469 -10.06 6.35 -16.63
C LEU A 469 -10.03 6.99 -15.23
N PRO A 470 -11.12 6.88 -14.45
CA PRO A 470 -11.16 7.41 -13.09
C PRO A 470 -10.21 6.63 -12.18
N MET A 471 -9.38 7.38 -11.42
CA MET A 471 -8.40 6.83 -10.50
C MET A 471 -8.69 7.25 -9.08
N THR A 472 -8.38 6.39 -8.10
CA THR A 472 -8.41 6.76 -6.68
C THR A 472 -7.19 7.62 -6.33
N GLY A 473 -7.23 8.35 -5.22
CA GLY A 473 -6.09 9.12 -4.73
C GLY A 473 -4.82 8.29 -4.45
N SER A 474 -4.94 6.95 -4.36
CA SER A 474 -3.82 6.01 -4.27
C SER A 474 -3.33 5.48 -5.63
N GLY A 475 -3.84 6.01 -6.75
CA GLY A 475 -3.45 5.60 -8.11
C GLY A 475 -4.04 4.26 -8.57
N LYS A 476 -5.11 3.79 -7.93
CA LYS A 476 -5.83 2.58 -8.36
C LYS A 476 -7.02 2.94 -9.23
N LEU A 477 -7.34 2.05 -10.18
CA LEU A 477 -8.51 2.20 -11.02
C LEU A 477 -9.80 2.21 -10.17
N GLN A 478 -10.62 3.24 -10.35
CA GLN A 478 -11.91 3.35 -9.66
C GLN A 478 -12.98 2.60 -10.48
N ARG A 479 -13.65 1.62 -9.87
CA ARG A 479 -14.60 0.74 -10.56
C ARG A 479 -16.07 1.07 -10.29
N HIS A 480 -16.34 2.01 -9.37
CA HIS A 480 -17.70 2.44 -8.99
C HIS A 480 -17.75 3.95 -8.82
#